data_1144a59277453ed727320fcc22cb595a
#
_entry.id   1144a59277453ed727320fcc22cb595a
#
_cell.length_a   1.000
_cell.length_b   1.000
_cell.length_c   1.000
_cell.angle_alpha   90.00
_cell.angle_beta   90.00
_cell.angle_gamma   90.00
#
_symmetry.space_group_name_H-M   'P 1'
#
loop_
_entity.id
_entity.type
_entity.pdbx_description
1 polymer ?
#
loop_
_entity_poly.entity_id
_entity_poly.type
_entity_poly.pdbx_seq_one_letter_code
_entity_poly.pdbx_strand_id
1 'polypeptide(L)'
;SKSTMPDNSFDIVSKIELPEVSNAVQQAMKEIQQRFDLKDSHSSIELREKENKILLQSSDEFKLKAVTDVLQAKLVKRSVPLKGLTYGTVTPATGSSVRQEITLQQGIAIEKAREIVKLIKDSKKKVQASIQGDLVRVSGKDRDSLQEVMALLRGADFGIDMQFTNYRTN
;
A
#
# COMPACT_ATOMS: atom_id res chain seq x y z
N SER A 1 -18.23 -30.03 -18.94
CA SER A 1 -17.63 -29.49 -19.33
C SER A 1 -17.06 -29.11 -19.81
N LYS A 2 -17.00 -28.68 -20.07
CA LYS A 2 -16.64 -27.92 -20.42
C LYS A 2 -15.60 -27.37 -21.00
N SER A 3 -15.43 -26.28 -21.19
CA SER A 3 -14.39 -25.65 -21.91
C SER A 3 -13.05 -26.16 -21.48
N THR A 4 -12.22 -26.53 -22.40
CA THR A 4 -10.91 -27.06 -22.12
C THR A 4 -9.81 -26.02 -22.29
N MET A 5 -10.15 -24.82 -22.80
CA MET A 5 -9.16 -23.76 -23.00
C MET A 5 -9.02 -22.96 -21.71
N PRO A 6 -7.82 -22.92 -21.09
CA PRO A 6 -7.65 -22.04 -19.94
C PRO A 6 -7.76 -20.58 -20.36
N ASP A 7 -8.34 -19.78 -19.51
CA ASP A 7 -8.44 -18.35 -19.73
C ASP A 7 -7.11 -17.66 -19.43
N ASN A 8 -6.88 -16.54 -20.06
CA ASN A 8 -5.86 -15.59 -19.59
C ASN A 8 -6.36 -14.95 -18.29
N SER A 9 -5.47 -14.62 -17.40
CA SER A 9 -5.88 -14.00 -16.13
C SER A 9 -4.76 -13.15 -15.54
N PHE A 10 -5.14 -12.26 -14.64
CA PHE A 10 -4.20 -11.57 -13.76
C PHE A 10 -4.86 -11.33 -12.41
N ASP A 11 -4.04 -11.04 -11.41
CA ASP A 11 -4.52 -10.73 -10.08
C ASP A 11 -4.30 -9.27 -9.77
N ILE A 12 -5.31 -8.64 -9.15
CA ILE A 12 -5.23 -7.30 -8.59
C ILE A 12 -4.93 -7.48 -7.12
N VAL A 13 -3.79 -6.94 -6.68
CA VAL A 13 -3.37 -7.00 -5.28
C VAL A 13 -3.04 -5.60 -4.80
N SER A 14 -3.02 -5.42 -3.49
CA SER A 14 -2.56 -4.18 -2.87
C SER A 14 -1.73 -4.56 -1.66
N LYS A 15 -0.41 -4.45 -1.79
CA LYS A 15 0.49 -4.94 -0.75
C LYS A 15 1.77 -4.13 -0.74
N ILE A 16 2.15 -3.68 0.44
CA ILE A 16 3.43 -3.00 0.64
C ILE A 16 4.51 -4.04 0.94
N GLU A 17 5.68 -3.87 0.33
CA GLU A 17 6.81 -4.74 0.54
C GLU A 17 7.54 -4.36 1.83
N LEU A 18 7.34 -5.16 2.89
CA LEU A 18 7.91 -4.86 4.21
C LEU A 18 9.43 -4.76 4.23
N PRO A 19 10.20 -5.55 3.49
CA PRO A 19 11.66 -5.36 3.45
C PRO A 19 12.08 -3.98 2.98
N GLU A 20 11.36 -3.40 2.02
CA GLU A 20 11.66 -2.05 1.55
C GLU A 20 11.27 -1.00 2.57
N VAL A 21 10.19 -1.22 3.30
CA VAL A 21 9.84 -0.34 4.42
C VAL A 21 10.92 -0.39 5.49
N SER A 22 11.43 -1.58 5.81
CA SER A 22 12.51 -1.73 6.78
C SER A 22 13.74 -0.94 6.38
N ASN A 23 14.13 -1.03 5.11
CA ASN A 23 15.27 -0.26 4.59
C ASN A 23 15.02 1.25 4.71
N ALA A 24 13.82 1.69 4.38
CA ALA A 24 13.47 3.11 4.47
C ALA A 24 13.52 3.60 5.92
N VAL A 25 13.02 2.80 6.85
CA VAL A 25 13.02 3.15 8.29
C VAL A 25 14.46 3.30 8.78
N GLN A 26 15.35 2.37 8.43
CA GLN A 26 16.74 2.45 8.83
C GLN A 26 17.42 3.72 8.30
N GLN A 27 17.19 4.04 7.03
CA GLN A 27 17.75 5.25 6.43
C GLN A 27 17.16 6.51 7.04
N ALA A 28 15.87 6.51 7.34
CA ALA A 28 15.22 7.64 7.97
C ALA A 28 15.78 7.90 9.36
N MET A 29 15.93 6.86 10.17
CA MET A 29 16.51 7.00 11.52
C MET A 29 17.93 7.51 11.47
N LYS A 30 18.72 7.06 10.50
CA LYS A 30 20.09 7.54 10.32
C LYS A 30 20.12 9.05 10.05
N GLU A 31 19.26 9.53 9.17
CA GLU A 31 19.17 10.96 8.87
C GLU A 31 18.67 11.75 10.09
N ILE A 32 17.65 11.26 10.78
CA ILE A 32 17.08 11.94 11.94
C ILE A 32 18.13 12.12 13.05
N GLN A 33 18.94 11.09 13.30
CA GLN A 33 20.00 11.15 14.30
C GLN A 33 21.10 12.15 13.96
N GLN A 34 21.28 12.44 12.68
CA GLN A 34 22.31 13.36 12.19
C GLN A 34 21.80 14.79 12.02
N ARG A 35 20.51 15.00 11.91
CA ARG A 35 19.94 16.33 11.70
C ARG A 35 19.97 17.14 12.98
N PHE A 36 20.54 18.36 12.88
CA PHE A 36 20.68 19.26 14.04
C PHE A 36 19.34 19.57 14.69
N ASP A 37 18.30 19.77 13.88
CA ASP A 37 16.97 20.15 14.37
C ASP A 37 16.19 18.97 15.01
N LEU A 38 16.64 17.73 14.83
CA LEU A 38 15.92 16.55 15.32
C LEU A 38 16.72 15.68 16.30
N LYS A 39 18.04 15.88 16.40
CA LYS A 39 18.89 14.97 17.20
C LYS A 39 18.50 14.89 18.68
N ASP A 40 17.90 15.95 19.23
CA ASP A 40 17.50 15.98 20.65
C ASP A 40 16.01 15.77 20.84
N SER A 41 15.28 15.38 19.80
CA SER A 41 13.82 15.17 19.85
C SER A 41 13.42 13.82 20.40
N HIS A 42 14.39 12.92 20.64
CA HIS A 42 14.12 11.53 21.05
C HIS A 42 13.15 10.84 20.09
N SER A 43 13.27 11.15 18.80
CA SER A 43 12.39 10.58 17.79
C SER A 43 12.70 9.12 17.53
N SER A 44 11.66 8.35 17.29
CA SER A 44 11.81 6.94 16.91
C SER A 44 10.83 6.57 15.81
N ILE A 45 11.27 5.64 14.98
CA ILE A 45 10.45 5.01 13.95
C ILE A 45 10.63 3.51 14.15
N GLU A 46 9.54 2.81 14.42
CA GLU A 46 9.59 1.37 14.67
C GLU A 46 8.67 0.67 13.70
N LEU A 47 9.22 -0.25 12.90
CA LEU A 47 8.40 -1.10 12.03
C LEU A 47 7.97 -2.33 12.83
N ARG A 48 6.66 -2.52 12.92
CA ARG A 48 6.06 -3.70 13.55
C ARG A 48 5.50 -4.58 12.44
N GLU A 49 6.34 -5.46 11.94
CA GLU A 49 6.03 -6.26 10.76
C GLU A 49 4.79 -7.13 10.94
N LYS A 50 4.66 -7.76 12.10
CA LYS A 50 3.53 -8.66 12.36
C LYS A 50 2.19 -7.93 12.39
N GLU A 51 2.22 -6.64 12.69
CA GLU A 51 1.00 -5.83 12.77
C GLU A 51 0.80 -4.97 11.51
N ASN A 52 1.74 -5.01 10.57
CA ASN A 52 1.73 -4.17 9.37
C ASN A 52 1.60 -2.69 9.73
N LYS A 53 2.41 -2.25 10.69
CA LYS A 53 2.36 -0.88 11.20
C LYS A 53 3.74 -0.30 11.38
N ILE A 54 3.81 1.04 11.25
CA ILE A 54 4.96 1.82 11.69
C ILE A 54 4.50 2.66 12.86
N LEU A 55 5.30 2.67 13.93
CA LEU A 55 5.03 3.51 15.09
C LEU A 55 6.03 4.66 15.10
N LEU A 56 5.52 5.88 15.07
CA LEU A 56 6.32 7.10 15.15
C LEU A 56 6.18 7.72 16.53
N GLN A 57 7.28 8.28 17.05
CA GLN A 57 7.27 9.04 18.29
C GLN A 57 8.26 10.19 18.22
N SER A 58 7.90 11.33 18.78
CA SER A 58 8.77 12.50 18.82
C SER A 58 8.38 13.40 20.00
N SER A 59 9.16 14.45 20.21
CA SER A 59 8.96 15.34 21.36
C SER A 59 7.69 16.19 21.26
N ASP A 60 7.26 16.53 20.06
CA ASP A 60 6.06 17.33 19.81
C ASP A 60 5.57 17.10 18.38
N GLU A 61 4.40 17.66 18.07
CA GLU A 61 3.80 17.48 16.74
C GLU A 61 4.62 18.12 15.62
N PHE A 62 5.28 19.22 15.88
CA PHE A 62 6.10 19.89 14.86
C PHE A 62 7.29 19.00 14.48
N LYS A 63 7.97 18.45 15.50
CA LYS A 63 9.09 17.52 15.26
C LYS A 63 8.61 16.23 14.63
N LEU A 64 7.44 15.73 15.03
CA LEU A 64 6.86 14.51 14.48
C LEU A 64 6.61 14.68 12.97
N LYS A 65 6.12 15.84 12.56
CA LYS A 65 5.90 16.11 11.13
C LYS A 65 7.22 16.06 10.37
N ALA A 66 8.28 16.63 10.93
CA ALA A 66 9.60 16.57 10.30
C ALA A 66 10.09 15.13 10.17
N VAL A 67 9.87 14.31 11.20
CA VAL A 67 10.20 12.87 11.17
C VAL A 67 9.41 12.16 10.06
N THR A 68 8.13 12.47 9.97
CA THR A 68 7.26 11.91 8.91
C THR A 68 7.78 12.28 7.52
N ASP A 69 8.18 13.53 7.32
CA ASP A 69 8.70 13.98 6.03
C ASP A 69 9.97 13.21 5.64
N VAL A 70 10.87 12.98 6.60
CA VAL A 70 12.08 12.18 6.35
C VAL A 70 11.69 10.76 5.95
N LEU A 71 10.79 10.14 6.72
CA LEU A 71 10.35 8.77 6.44
C LEU A 71 9.73 8.67 5.04
N GLN A 72 8.85 9.59 4.69
CA GLN A 72 8.20 9.58 3.38
C GLN A 72 9.21 9.69 2.24
N ALA A 73 10.22 10.54 2.40
CA ALA A 73 11.26 10.68 1.39
C ALA A 73 12.02 9.37 1.18
N LYS A 74 12.31 8.65 2.27
CA LYS A 74 13.01 7.36 2.17
C LYS A 74 12.12 6.28 1.57
N LEU A 75 10.83 6.27 1.93
CA LEU A 75 9.88 5.33 1.35
C LEU A 75 9.77 5.53 -0.15
N VAL A 76 9.66 6.77 -0.62
CA VAL A 76 9.61 7.08 -2.05
C VAL A 76 10.86 6.57 -2.76
N LYS A 77 12.03 6.79 -2.18
CA LYS A 77 13.30 6.30 -2.76
C LYS A 77 13.33 4.79 -2.89
N ARG A 78 12.64 4.08 -2.00
CA ARG A 78 12.58 2.61 -2.04
C ARG A 78 11.38 2.10 -2.83
N SER A 79 10.72 2.98 -3.57
CA SER A 79 9.56 2.64 -4.39
C SER A 79 8.37 2.10 -3.60
N VAL A 80 8.25 2.51 -2.34
CA VAL A 80 7.08 2.19 -1.53
C VAL A 80 6.03 3.28 -1.80
N PRO A 81 4.85 2.91 -2.30
CA PRO A 81 3.82 3.90 -2.62
C PRO A 81 3.23 4.51 -1.36
N LEU A 82 3.28 5.84 -1.26
CA LEU A 82 2.70 6.53 -0.10
C LEU A 82 1.20 6.33 0.02
N LYS A 83 0.54 6.03 -1.08
CA LYS A 83 -0.89 5.73 -1.11
C LYS A 83 -1.25 4.49 -0.28
N GLY A 84 -0.30 3.61 -0.04
CA GLY A 84 -0.50 2.42 0.79
C GLY A 84 -0.36 2.67 2.29
N LEU A 85 -0.15 3.91 2.72
CA LEU A 85 -0.01 4.27 4.12
C LEU A 85 -1.28 4.96 4.63
N THR A 86 -1.78 4.52 5.78
CA THR A 86 -2.91 5.16 6.45
C THR A 86 -2.45 5.69 7.81
N TYR A 87 -2.58 7.00 8.00
CA TYR A 87 -2.09 7.68 9.19
C TYR A 87 -3.17 7.72 10.27
N GLY A 88 -2.83 7.23 11.45
CA GLY A 88 -3.71 7.33 12.61
C GLY A 88 -3.62 8.70 13.25
N THR A 89 -4.37 8.87 14.33
CA THR A 89 -4.39 10.12 15.09
C THR A 89 -3.09 10.26 15.88
N VAL A 90 -2.58 11.48 15.95
CA VAL A 90 -1.46 11.81 16.83
C VAL A 90 -2.00 11.83 18.27
N THR A 91 -1.37 11.07 19.16
CA THR A 91 -1.81 10.95 20.55
C THR A 91 -0.65 11.27 21.50
N PRO A 92 -0.97 11.71 22.73
CA PRO A 92 0.07 11.91 23.74
C PRO A 92 0.77 10.61 24.08
N ALA A 93 2.05 10.72 24.41
CA ALA A 93 2.87 9.62 24.90
C ALA A 93 3.59 10.04 26.17
N THR A 94 4.41 9.17 26.73
CA THR A 94 5.11 9.47 27.99
C THR A 94 6.04 10.67 27.82
N GLY A 95 6.22 11.44 28.91
CA GLY A 95 7.18 12.54 28.95
C GLY A 95 6.82 13.71 28.05
N SER A 96 5.53 13.99 27.87
CA SER A 96 5.05 15.09 27.02
C SER A 96 5.35 14.89 25.53
N SER A 97 5.76 13.67 25.14
CA SER A 97 5.98 13.36 23.73
C SER A 97 4.65 13.02 23.06
N VAL A 98 4.71 12.79 21.75
CA VAL A 98 3.56 12.40 20.94
C VAL A 98 3.91 11.18 20.11
N ARG A 99 2.86 10.42 19.74
CA ARG A 99 3.02 9.22 18.95
C ARG A 99 1.94 9.13 17.87
N GLN A 100 2.25 8.38 16.82
CA GLN A 100 1.31 8.16 15.73
C GLN A 100 1.60 6.80 15.12
N GLU A 101 0.53 6.08 14.77
CA GLU A 101 0.66 4.81 14.05
C GLU A 101 0.35 5.03 12.57
N ILE A 102 1.11 4.38 11.71
CA ILE A 102 0.85 4.32 10.28
C ILE A 102 0.56 2.87 9.94
N THR A 103 -0.61 2.60 9.38
CA THR A 103 -0.98 1.26 8.94
C THR A 103 -0.52 1.07 7.50
N LEU A 104 0.11 -0.07 7.23
CA LEU A 104 0.62 -0.42 5.91
C LEU A 104 -0.39 -1.33 5.21
N GLN A 105 -0.71 -1.01 3.96
CA GLN A 105 -1.68 -1.78 3.18
C GLN A 105 -1.20 -3.21 2.99
N GLN A 106 -2.05 -4.18 3.37
CA GLN A 106 -1.78 -5.61 3.19
C GLN A 106 -3.07 -6.27 2.74
N GLY A 107 -3.21 -6.39 1.42
CA GLY A 107 -4.41 -6.96 0.82
C GLY A 107 -5.47 -5.92 0.53
N ILE A 108 -6.49 -6.33 -0.20
CA ILE A 108 -7.63 -5.49 -0.56
C ILE A 108 -8.80 -5.84 0.36
N ALA A 109 -9.31 -4.85 1.09
CA ALA A 109 -10.47 -5.04 1.94
C ALA A 109 -11.68 -5.41 1.08
N ILE A 110 -12.60 -6.21 1.65
CA ILE A 110 -13.74 -6.73 0.90
C ILE A 110 -14.59 -5.62 0.28
N GLU A 111 -14.76 -4.50 0.97
CA GLU A 111 -15.55 -3.37 0.46
C GLU A 111 -14.92 -2.79 -0.81
N LYS A 112 -13.60 -2.63 -0.81
CA LYS A 112 -12.86 -2.14 -1.98
C LYS A 112 -12.87 -3.15 -3.11
N ALA A 113 -12.72 -4.43 -2.77
CA ALA A 113 -12.79 -5.49 -3.77
C ALA A 113 -14.13 -5.48 -4.49
N ARG A 114 -15.22 -5.27 -3.76
CA ARG A 114 -16.55 -5.17 -4.36
C ARG A 114 -16.66 -3.97 -5.28
N GLU A 115 -16.09 -2.83 -4.92
CA GLU A 115 -16.07 -1.64 -5.79
C GLU A 115 -15.32 -1.92 -7.09
N ILE A 116 -14.18 -2.59 -6.98
CA ILE A 116 -13.37 -2.96 -8.15
C ILE A 116 -14.14 -3.89 -9.07
N VAL A 117 -14.74 -4.94 -8.51
CA VAL A 117 -15.53 -5.90 -9.28
C VAL A 117 -16.71 -5.21 -9.96
N LYS A 118 -17.38 -4.29 -9.25
CA LYS A 118 -18.50 -3.56 -9.82
C LYS A 118 -18.06 -2.71 -11.01
N LEU A 119 -16.94 -2.00 -10.89
CA LEU A 119 -16.43 -1.19 -11.99
C LEU A 119 -16.16 -2.05 -13.22
N ILE A 120 -15.50 -3.20 -13.01
CA ILE A 120 -15.18 -4.12 -14.10
C ILE A 120 -16.47 -4.62 -14.76
N LYS A 121 -17.44 -5.03 -13.96
CA LYS A 121 -18.70 -5.55 -14.46
C LYS A 121 -19.46 -4.47 -15.26
N ASP A 122 -19.50 -3.25 -14.73
CA ASP A 122 -20.22 -2.15 -15.36
C ASP A 122 -19.55 -1.71 -16.67
N SER A 123 -18.27 -2.00 -16.86
CA SER A 123 -17.54 -1.67 -18.08
C SER A 123 -17.96 -2.51 -19.28
N LYS A 124 -18.62 -3.64 -19.02
CA LYS A 124 -19.07 -4.59 -20.03
C LYS A 124 -17.96 -5.17 -20.89
N LYS A 125 -16.73 -5.15 -20.37
CA LYS A 125 -15.61 -5.84 -21.04
C LYS A 125 -15.80 -7.34 -20.94
N LYS A 126 -15.17 -8.07 -21.86
CA LYS A 126 -15.34 -9.53 -21.96
C LYS A 126 -14.43 -10.25 -20.96
N VAL A 127 -14.62 -9.97 -19.71
CA VAL A 127 -13.84 -10.57 -18.61
C VAL A 127 -14.77 -10.92 -17.46
N GLN A 128 -14.25 -11.77 -16.56
CA GLN A 128 -14.91 -12.08 -15.31
C GLN A 128 -13.97 -11.67 -14.18
N ALA A 129 -14.55 -11.14 -13.11
CA ALA A 129 -13.79 -10.74 -11.93
C ALA A 129 -14.34 -11.46 -10.72
N SER A 130 -13.46 -12.02 -9.90
CA SER A 130 -13.85 -12.73 -8.68
C SER A 130 -12.95 -12.33 -7.53
N ILE A 131 -13.56 -12.22 -6.35
CA ILE A 131 -12.83 -11.92 -5.12
C ILE A 131 -12.28 -13.23 -4.58
N GLN A 132 -10.97 -13.29 -4.36
CA GLN A 132 -10.30 -14.46 -3.82
C GLN A 132 -9.43 -14.03 -2.64
N GLY A 133 -9.93 -14.26 -1.41
CA GLY A 133 -9.24 -13.79 -0.22
C GLY A 133 -9.14 -12.27 -0.22
N ASP A 134 -7.93 -11.75 -0.24
CA ASP A 134 -7.64 -10.32 -0.21
C ASP A 134 -7.20 -9.77 -1.57
N LEU A 135 -7.54 -10.48 -2.65
CA LEU A 135 -7.22 -10.05 -4.01
C LEU A 135 -8.42 -10.21 -4.92
N VAL A 136 -8.33 -9.63 -6.11
CA VAL A 136 -9.35 -9.80 -7.15
C VAL A 136 -8.69 -10.42 -8.37
N ARG A 137 -9.24 -11.54 -8.84
CA ARG A 137 -8.75 -12.20 -10.05
C ARG A 137 -9.63 -11.84 -11.23
N VAL A 138 -8.98 -11.41 -12.30
CA VAL A 138 -9.66 -11.07 -13.56
C VAL A 138 -9.25 -12.09 -14.61
N SER A 139 -10.24 -12.68 -15.28
CA SER A 139 -9.97 -13.68 -16.31
C SER A 139 -10.80 -13.40 -17.55
N GLY A 140 -10.29 -13.87 -18.69
CA GLY A 140 -10.95 -13.75 -19.97
C GLY A 140 -10.20 -14.49 -21.04
N LYS A 141 -10.86 -14.77 -22.14
CA LYS A 141 -10.25 -15.51 -23.24
C LYS A 141 -9.32 -14.66 -24.08
N ASP A 142 -9.49 -13.37 -24.03
CA ASP A 142 -8.91 -12.40 -24.93
C ASP A 142 -7.93 -11.51 -24.14
N ARG A 143 -6.65 -11.52 -24.53
CA ARG A 143 -5.63 -10.70 -23.89
C ARG A 143 -5.96 -9.21 -23.96
N ASP A 144 -6.50 -8.77 -25.09
CA ASP A 144 -6.82 -7.35 -25.28
C ASP A 144 -7.86 -6.88 -24.27
N SER A 145 -8.84 -7.71 -23.97
CA SER A 145 -9.85 -7.38 -22.97
C SER A 145 -9.23 -7.20 -21.58
N LEU A 146 -8.25 -8.06 -21.23
CA LEU A 146 -7.54 -7.92 -19.96
C LEU A 146 -6.74 -6.61 -19.91
N GLN A 147 -6.07 -6.26 -21.01
CA GLN A 147 -5.30 -5.01 -21.07
C GLN A 147 -6.22 -3.80 -20.96
N GLU A 148 -7.41 -3.86 -21.56
CA GLU A 148 -8.40 -2.80 -21.44
C GLU A 148 -8.87 -2.62 -20.01
N VAL A 149 -9.06 -3.73 -19.28
CA VAL A 149 -9.45 -3.67 -17.85
C VAL A 149 -8.32 -3.05 -17.02
N MET A 150 -7.07 -3.43 -17.27
CA MET A 150 -5.94 -2.83 -16.59
C MET A 150 -5.90 -1.32 -16.79
N ALA A 151 -6.10 -0.86 -18.02
CA ALA A 151 -6.11 0.57 -18.34
C ALA A 151 -7.26 1.28 -17.61
N LEU A 152 -8.43 0.65 -17.60
CA LEU A 152 -9.60 1.17 -16.90
C LEU A 152 -9.31 1.35 -15.41
N LEU A 153 -8.70 0.35 -14.79
CA LEU A 153 -8.40 0.37 -13.36
C LEU A 153 -7.32 1.40 -13.03
N ARG A 154 -6.32 1.58 -13.90
CA ARG A 154 -5.29 2.60 -13.69
C ARG A 154 -5.87 4.02 -13.70
N GLY A 155 -6.94 4.22 -14.44
CA GLY A 155 -7.63 5.51 -14.50
C GLY A 155 -8.63 5.75 -13.38
N ALA A 156 -8.88 4.76 -12.54
CA ALA A 156 -9.83 4.87 -11.44
C ALA A 156 -9.10 5.05 -10.11
N ASP A 157 -9.74 5.70 -9.17
CA ASP A 157 -9.17 5.92 -7.84
C ASP A 157 -10.04 5.24 -6.80
N PHE A 158 -9.51 4.18 -6.20
CA PHE A 158 -10.18 3.46 -5.11
C PHE A 158 -9.57 3.80 -3.75
N GLY A 159 -8.63 4.76 -3.71
CA GLY A 159 -7.98 5.15 -2.46
C GLY A 159 -6.92 4.17 -1.98
N ILE A 160 -6.58 3.17 -2.78
CA ILE A 160 -5.53 2.19 -2.47
C ILE A 160 -4.55 2.11 -3.62
N ASP A 161 -3.35 1.61 -3.33
CA ASP A 161 -2.37 1.32 -4.38
C ASP A 161 -2.63 -0.09 -4.90
N MET A 162 -2.93 -0.20 -6.19
CA MET A 162 -3.19 -1.49 -6.82
C MET A 162 -1.99 -1.93 -7.64
N GLN A 163 -1.64 -3.20 -7.52
CA GLN A 163 -0.64 -3.82 -8.37
C GLN A 163 -1.30 -4.93 -9.18
N PHE A 164 -0.86 -5.09 -10.42
CA PHE A 164 -1.31 -6.19 -11.28
C PHE A 164 -0.19 -7.22 -11.36
N THR A 165 -0.50 -8.44 -11.04
CA THR A 165 0.52 -9.48 -10.89
C THR A 165 -0.03 -10.83 -11.35
N ASN A 166 0.83 -11.84 -11.32
CA ASN A 166 0.42 -13.21 -11.58
C ASN A 166 -0.27 -13.38 -12.95
N TYR A 167 0.25 -12.68 -13.95
CA TYR A 167 -0.32 -12.73 -15.29
C TYR A 167 -0.09 -14.11 -15.90
N ARG A 168 -1.19 -14.76 -16.28
CA ARG A 168 -1.17 -16.08 -16.91
C ARG A 168 -1.77 -15.94 -18.30
N THR A 169 -1.11 -16.49 -19.29
CA THR A 169 -1.58 -16.45 -20.67
C THR A 169 -1.70 -17.85 -21.23
N ASN A 170 -2.63 -17.99 -22.16
CA ASN A 170 -2.79 -19.20 -22.94
C ASN A 170 -1.66 -19.33 -23.95
#